data_ffea82864be7d39cf5d85f308ac57902
#
_entry.id   ffea82864be7d39cf5d85f308ac57902
#
_cell.length_a   1.000
_cell.length_b   1.000
_cell.length_c   1.000
_cell.angle_alpha   90.00
_cell.angle_beta   90.00
_cell.angle_gamma   90.00
#
_symmetry.space_group_name_H-M   'P 1'
#
loop_
_entity.id
_entity.type
_entity.pdbx_description
1 polymer ?
#
loop_
_entity_poly.entity_id
_entity_poly.type
_entity_poly.pdbx_seq_one_letter_code
_entity_poly.pdbx_strand_id
1 'polypeptide(L)'
;MRFVVSFREGESPTTNRYPYAVLVQDNWDDYGYRSTFQVTLHLSSTEVFELGNIKIIQANSTGGYTEMPRRPFEQLPVGYASLGADLEYYETIYKLGREVFRPYFEGLRDVAFDDEAKASVEDTEGYRVSMLRFGGAERTIADAARLLRAPTLPTRRRSAGFRVKFKTRVARDSNHFTVEFDFRRRGRLPNRINALIGYNGTGKTRLLSNLAIVASGYGYSTKEDLLRNAAGRFVGTAPPFKTVVVVSYSAFDTFVIPGQNQVEKDRLQDEGELFGYVYCGLRERSDDAPDGEQTYRLRTPAEIQGEFLSALSRVREADRQQELLEVLKPLLRDPSFQRIGLTQLYANHNDDDIAELFHDLSSGHKVVLKIVTELTAHISGSEPTLVLIDEPETHLHPPLLAAFLKSVRACLEAFDGYAIIATHSPVILQETPSKYVRVLRRAADQNRIVAPSIETFAETIGVITQEVFNLGDGSTDWHETLKTLARRNSLEEIEEMFGVRLGFAARSYVLSIRDEIEE
;
A
#
# COMPACT_ATOMS: atom_id res chain seq x y z
N MET A 1 -8.46 30.73 -21.81
CA MET A 1 -9.05 30.09 -20.61
C MET A 1 -9.08 31.11 -19.49
N ARG A 2 -10.15 31.15 -18.68
CA ARG A 2 -10.21 32.02 -17.49
C ARG A 2 -10.16 31.18 -16.24
N PHE A 3 -9.54 31.72 -15.20
CA PHE A 3 -9.45 31.10 -13.88
C PHE A 3 -10.05 32.02 -12.85
N VAL A 4 -10.83 31.44 -11.92
CA VAL A 4 -11.50 32.14 -10.83
C VAL A 4 -11.16 31.43 -9.55
N VAL A 5 -10.72 32.17 -8.52
CA VAL A 5 -10.37 31.59 -7.22
C VAL A 5 -11.52 31.82 -6.27
N SER A 6 -11.94 30.74 -5.58
CA SER A 6 -12.85 30.80 -4.43
C SER A 6 -12.04 30.49 -3.16
N PHE A 7 -12.25 31.32 -2.14
CA PHE A 7 -11.60 31.18 -0.84
C PHE A 7 -12.52 30.54 0.20
N ARG A 8 -13.75 30.14 -0.20
CA ARG A 8 -14.74 29.47 0.65
C ARG A 8 -15.37 28.32 -0.09
N GLU A 9 -15.48 27.17 0.56
CA GLU A 9 -16.32 26.08 0.09
C GLU A 9 -17.78 26.54 -0.11
N GLY A 10 -18.39 26.16 -1.20
CA GLY A 10 -19.79 26.49 -1.53
C GLY A 10 -20.00 27.84 -2.23
N GLU A 11 -19.01 28.71 -2.35
CA GLU A 11 -19.09 29.89 -3.22
C GLU A 11 -18.63 29.49 -4.64
N SER A 12 -19.56 29.23 -5.53
CA SER A 12 -19.25 29.09 -6.96
C SER A 12 -19.33 30.48 -7.62
N PRO A 13 -18.20 31.14 -7.87
CA PRO A 13 -18.22 32.39 -8.58
C PRO A 13 -18.66 32.12 -10.01
N THR A 14 -19.87 32.54 -10.35
CA THR A 14 -20.42 32.38 -11.69
C THR A 14 -19.88 33.43 -12.62
N THR A 15 -19.34 33.00 -13.76
CA THR A 15 -19.04 33.87 -14.90
C THR A 15 -19.86 33.40 -16.10
N ASN A 16 -20.44 34.33 -16.87
CA ASN A 16 -21.19 33.99 -18.09
C ASN A 16 -20.24 33.81 -19.30
N ARG A 17 -18.95 33.68 -19.11
CA ARG A 17 -17.95 33.54 -20.18
C ARG A 17 -17.23 32.21 -20.08
N TYR A 18 -17.62 31.28 -20.90
CA TYR A 18 -17.00 29.94 -21.01
C TYR A 18 -15.88 29.95 -22.05
N PRO A 19 -14.87 29.03 -21.95
CA PRO A 19 -14.62 28.13 -20.82
C PRO A 19 -13.92 28.83 -19.66
N TYR A 20 -14.18 28.38 -18.44
CA TYR A 20 -13.48 28.84 -17.23
C TYR A 20 -13.27 27.71 -16.23
N ALA A 21 -12.23 27.85 -15.38
CA ALA A 21 -12.00 26.93 -14.28
C ALA A 21 -12.12 27.65 -12.92
N VAL A 22 -12.74 26.99 -11.96
CA VAL A 22 -12.84 27.43 -10.57
C VAL A 22 -11.79 26.69 -9.77
N LEU A 23 -11.00 27.45 -9.00
CA LEU A 23 -9.97 26.97 -8.08
C LEU A 23 -10.46 27.24 -6.66
N VAL A 24 -10.82 26.21 -5.91
CA VAL A 24 -11.22 26.33 -4.50
C VAL A 24 -10.01 26.00 -3.64
N GLN A 25 -9.61 26.97 -2.81
CA GLN A 25 -8.45 26.80 -1.94
C GLN A 25 -8.76 25.85 -0.78
N ASP A 26 -7.96 24.77 -0.66
CA ASP A 26 -8.02 23.81 0.43
C ASP A 26 -7.16 24.30 1.63
N ASN A 27 -7.53 23.89 2.82
CA ASN A 27 -6.81 24.21 4.06
C ASN A 27 -5.72 23.20 4.42
N TRP A 28 -5.44 22.21 3.56
CA TRP A 28 -4.42 21.19 3.76
C TRP A 28 -3.03 21.81 3.94
N ASP A 29 -2.34 21.40 5.00
CA ASP A 29 -1.02 21.91 5.38
C ASP A 29 0.10 20.90 5.04
N ASP A 30 0.96 21.29 4.11
CA ASP A 30 2.16 20.55 3.74
C ASP A 30 3.38 21.14 4.46
N TYR A 31 3.57 20.81 5.72
CA TYR A 31 4.68 21.31 6.55
C TYR A 31 4.80 22.85 6.54
N GLY A 32 3.67 23.52 6.68
CA GLY A 32 3.57 24.98 6.67
C GLY A 32 3.20 25.59 5.33
N TYR A 33 3.04 24.80 4.24
CA TYR A 33 2.57 25.27 2.94
C TYR A 33 1.13 24.82 2.70
N ARG A 34 0.22 25.76 2.40
CA ARG A 34 -1.17 25.52 2.02
C ARG A 34 -1.36 25.85 0.55
N SER A 35 -0.99 24.93 -0.29
CA SER A 35 -0.87 25.08 -1.73
C SER A 35 -1.86 24.26 -2.54
N THR A 36 -2.76 23.51 -1.87
CA THR A 36 -3.74 22.63 -2.52
C THR A 36 -4.97 23.40 -2.96
N PHE A 37 -5.47 23.10 -4.16
CA PHE A 37 -6.70 23.65 -4.72
C PHE A 37 -7.50 22.53 -5.37
N GLN A 38 -8.81 22.51 -5.13
CA GLN A 38 -9.75 21.68 -5.88
C GLN A 38 -10.17 22.42 -7.16
N VAL A 39 -10.24 21.70 -8.26
CA VAL A 39 -10.52 22.30 -9.58
C VAL A 39 -11.77 21.77 -10.20
N THR A 40 -12.64 22.70 -10.63
CA THR A 40 -13.82 22.39 -11.47
C THR A 40 -13.71 23.17 -12.77
N LEU A 41 -13.78 22.48 -13.91
CA LEU A 41 -13.72 23.06 -15.24
C LEU A 41 -15.12 23.13 -15.87
N HIS A 42 -15.54 24.32 -16.27
CA HIS A 42 -16.79 24.59 -16.95
C HIS A 42 -16.54 24.91 -18.43
N LEU A 43 -16.89 24.01 -19.34
CA LEU A 43 -16.84 24.24 -20.77
C LEU A 43 -18.09 24.96 -21.26
N SER A 44 -19.24 24.70 -20.65
CA SER A 44 -20.54 25.35 -20.88
C SER A 44 -21.35 25.36 -19.58
N SER A 45 -22.60 25.81 -19.63
CA SER A 45 -23.51 25.74 -18.46
C SER A 45 -23.93 24.32 -18.08
N THR A 46 -23.75 23.35 -18.97
CA THR A 46 -24.12 21.94 -18.77
C THR A 46 -22.94 20.97 -18.78
N GLU A 47 -21.79 21.39 -19.30
CA GLU A 47 -20.57 20.57 -19.36
C GLU A 47 -19.60 21.02 -18.28
N VAL A 48 -19.64 20.32 -17.16
CA VAL A 48 -18.83 20.59 -15.96
C VAL A 48 -18.01 19.34 -15.63
N PHE A 49 -16.73 19.53 -15.38
CA PHE A 49 -15.77 18.48 -15.06
C PHE A 49 -15.12 18.75 -13.71
N GLU A 50 -15.30 17.87 -12.76
CA GLU A 50 -14.51 17.86 -11.53
C GLU A 50 -13.16 17.22 -11.82
N LEU A 51 -12.09 18.03 -11.77
CA LEU A 51 -10.75 17.58 -12.16
C LEU A 51 -9.93 17.07 -10.99
N GLY A 52 -10.41 17.24 -9.74
CA GLY A 52 -9.70 16.88 -8.53
C GLY A 52 -8.70 17.97 -8.08
N ASN A 53 -7.65 17.55 -7.40
CA ASN A 53 -6.72 18.47 -6.72
C ASN A 53 -5.51 18.84 -7.57
N ILE A 54 -5.05 20.09 -7.40
CA ILE A 54 -3.76 20.56 -7.90
C ILE A 54 -2.98 21.24 -6.78
N LYS A 55 -1.66 21.31 -6.94
CA LYS A 55 -0.79 22.13 -6.11
C LYS A 55 -0.40 23.39 -6.89
N ILE A 56 -0.47 24.56 -6.23
CA ILE A 56 0.05 25.81 -6.78
C ILE A 56 0.99 26.44 -5.77
N ILE A 57 2.23 26.71 -6.16
CA ILE A 57 3.25 27.33 -5.30
C ILE A 57 3.81 28.59 -5.95
N GLN A 58 4.46 29.42 -5.11
CA GLN A 58 5.24 30.60 -5.52
C GLN A 58 6.72 30.38 -5.22
N ALA A 59 7.59 30.77 -6.12
CA ALA A 59 9.03 30.62 -5.99
C ALA A 59 9.62 31.30 -4.73
N ASN A 60 9.05 32.41 -4.32
CA ASN A 60 9.48 33.20 -3.17
C ASN A 60 8.67 32.96 -1.89
N SER A 61 7.76 31.97 -1.90
CA SER A 61 6.98 31.62 -0.70
C SER A 61 7.86 30.91 0.33
N THR A 62 7.71 31.31 1.58
CA THR A 62 8.32 30.67 2.75
C THR A 62 7.33 29.86 3.57
N GLY A 63 6.08 29.74 3.10
CA GLY A 63 4.99 29.01 3.75
C GLY A 63 3.68 29.80 3.74
N GLY A 64 2.67 29.25 4.43
CA GLY A 64 1.32 29.80 4.48
C GLY A 64 0.47 29.44 3.27
N TYR A 65 -0.66 30.12 3.14
CA TYR A 65 -1.52 30.00 1.97
C TYR A 65 -0.84 30.56 0.74
N THR A 66 -0.96 29.86 -0.41
CA THR A 66 -0.55 30.43 -1.70
C THR A 66 -1.39 31.68 -1.99
N GLU A 67 -0.75 32.81 -2.14
CA GLU A 67 -1.43 34.07 -2.49
C GLU A 67 -1.90 34.02 -3.93
N MET A 68 -3.21 34.03 -4.15
CA MET A 68 -3.81 33.93 -5.49
C MET A 68 -4.37 35.27 -5.95
N PRO A 69 -4.42 35.50 -7.28
CA PRO A 69 -5.07 36.70 -7.81
C PRO A 69 -6.54 36.78 -7.36
N ARG A 70 -6.96 37.90 -6.80
CA ARG A 70 -8.35 38.13 -6.34
C ARG A 70 -9.36 38.37 -7.47
N ARG A 71 -8.88 38.69 -8.66
CA ARG A 71 -9.71 38.90 -9.86
C ARG A 71 -9.52 37.72 -10.80
N PRO A 72 -10.53 37.40 -11.64
CA PRO A 72 -10.37 36.41 -12.69
C PRO A 72 -9.13 36.70 -13.55
N PHE A 73 -8.33 35.68 -13.84
CA PHE A 73 -7.10 35.78 -14.60
C PHE A 73 -7.08 34.78 -15.75
N GLU A 74 -6.20 35.00 -16.72
CA GLU A 74 -5.99 34.07 -17.85
C GLU A 74 -4.68 33.29 -17.70
N GLN A 75 -3.72 33.86 -16.97
CA GLN A 75 -2.44 33.22 -16.66
C GLN A 75 -1.94 33.64 -15.28
N LEU A 76 -1.36 32.69 -14.55
CA LEU A 76 -0.68 32.94 -13.28
C LEU A 76 0.57 33.82 -13.52
N PRO A 77 0.91 34.72 -12.59
CA PRO A 77 2.11 35.55 -12.69
C PRO A 77 3.41 34.72 -12.80
N VAL A 78 4.47 35.32 -13.28
CA VAL A 78 5.82 34.73 -13.28
C VAL A 78 6.23 34.40 -11.84
N GLY A 79 6.88 33.25 -11.65
CA GLY A 79 7.23 32.72 -10.32
C GLY A 79 6.16 31.86 -9.66
N TYR A 80 5.00 31.68 -10.32
CA TYR A 80 4.05 30.63 -9.93
C TYR A 80 4.27 29.38 -10.75
N ALA A 81 3.97 28.24 -10.15
CA ALA A 81 3.92 26.96 -10.84
C ALA A 81 2.82 26.06 -10.25
N SER A 82 2.21 25.24 -11.10
CA SER A 82 1.20 24.26 -10.68
C SER A 82 1.59 22.85 -11.06
N LEU A 83 0.96 21.87 -10.38
CA LEU A 83 1.08 20.44 -10.66
C LEU A 83 -0.25 19.76 -10.36
N GLY A 84 -0.81 19.02 -11.32
CA GLY A 84 -1.96 18.14 -11.11
C GLY A 84 -1.63 16.97 -10.19
N ALA A 85 -2.61 16.50 -9.43
CA ALA A 85 -2.42 15.45 -8.43
C ALA A 85 -1.91 14.13 -9.02
N ASP A 86 -2.38 13.77 -10.23
CA ASP A 86 -2.09 12.48 -10.86
C ASP A 86 -2.20 12.53 -12.39
N LEU A 87 -1.88 11.41 -13.04
CA LEU A 87 -1.95 11.32 -14.50
C LEU A 87 -3.38 11.37 -15.04
N GLU A 88 -4.37 10.92 -14.27
CA GLU A 88 -5.79 10.93 -14.67
C GLU A 88 -6.31 12.36 -14.85
N TYR A 89 -5.90 13.29 -13.98
CA TYR A 89 -6.14 14.72 -14.14
C TYR A 89 -5.68 15.21 -15.53
N TYR A 90 -4.45 14.86 -15.93
CA TYR A 90 -3.92 15.24 -17.24
C TYR A 90 -4.61 14.55 -18.39
N GLU A 91 -4.94 13.26 -18.27
CA GLU A 91 -5.67 12.49 -19.28
C GLU A 91 -7.08 13.04 -19.52
N THR A 92 -7.75 13.43 -18.44
CA THR A 92 -9.11 14.01 -18.51
C THR A 92 -9.09 15.31 -19.31
N ILE A 93 -8.19 16.22 -18.99
CA ILE A 93 -8.08 17.50 -19.70
C ILE A 93 -7.58 17.30 -21.15
N TYR A 94 -6.66 16.35 -21.37
CA TYR A 94 -6.15 16.04 -22.71
C TYR A 94 -7.27 15.52 -23.63
N LYS A 95 -8.23 14.71 -23.13
CA LYS A 95 -9.39 14.21 -23.89
C LYS A 95 -10.32 15.31 -24.37
N LEU A 96 -10.33 16.47 -23.70
CA LEU A 96 -11.15 17.62 -24.10
C LEU A 96 -10.61 18.36 -25.33
N GLY A 97 -9.44 17.96 -25.84
CA GLY A 97 -8.85 18.49 -27.05
C GLY A 97 -7.86 19.63 -26.82
N ARG A 98 -7.05 19.89 -27.86
CA ARG A 98 -5.92 20.83 -27.81
C ARG A 98 -6.35 22.26 -27.52
N GLU A 99 -7.52 22.65 -27.98
CA GLU A 99 -8.10 23.99 -27.79
C GLU A 99 -8.43 24.27 -26.30
N VAL A 100 -8.64 23.20 -25.51
CA VAL A 100 -8.92 23.29 -24.08
C VAL A 100 -7.65 23.11 -23.26
N PHE A 101 -6.91 21.99 -23.49
CA PHE A 101 -5.80 21.64 -22.60
C PHE A 101 -4.63 22.63 -22.68
N ARG A 102 -4.33 23.13 -23.87
CA ARG A 102 -3.18 24.03 -24.04
C ARG A 102 -3.35 25.35 -23.26
N PRO A 103 -4.41 26.16 -23.47
CA PRO A 103 -4.61 27.39 -22.70
C PRO A 103 -4.85 27.13 -21.20
N TYR A 104 -5.28 25.90 -20.83
CA TYR A 104 -5.43 25.50 -19.45
C TYR A 104 -4.07 25.36 -18.74
N PHE A 105 -3.17 24.53 -19.27
CA PHE A 105 -1.86 24.28 -18.66
C PHE A 105 -0.91 25.49 -18.78
N GLU A 106 -0.99 26.23 -19.91
CA GLU A 106 -0.27 27.50 -20.04
C GLU A 106 -0.74 28.52 -19.00
N GLY A 107 -2.05 28.61 -18.78
CA GLY A 107 -2.64 29.56 -17.83
C GLY A 107 -2.29 29.25 -16.36
N LEU A 108 -2.18 28.00 -16.00
CA LEU A 108 -1.77 27.56 -14.65
C LEU A 108 -0.26 27.41 -14.49
N ARG A 109 0.54 27.63 -15.53
CA ARG A 109 2.01 27.45 -15.51
C ARG A 109 2.39 26.07 -14.98
N ASP A 110 1.78 25.04 -15.56
CA ASP A 110 1.94 23.67 -15.11
C ASP A 110 3.35 23.14 -15.38
N VAL A 111 4.01 22.56 -14.37
CA VAL A 111 5.42 22.10 -14.44
C VAL A 111 5.65 20.91 -15.38
N ALA A 112 4.59 20.17 -15.76
CA ALA A 112 4.69 19.14 -16.78
C ALA A 112 4.57 19.68 -18.21
N PHE A 113 4.06 20.90 -18.36
CA PHE A 113 3.84 21.56 -19.63
C PHE A 113 4.80 22.72 -19.89
N ASP A 114 5.16 23.49 -18.86
CA ASP A 114 5.98 24.72 -18.91
C ASP A 114 7.31 24.49 -18.18
N ASP A 115 8.38 24.26 -18.97
CA ASP A 115 9.73 24.05 -18.44
C ASP A 115 10.29 25.30 -17.72
N GLU A 116 9.86 26.54 -18.09
CA GLU A 116 10.25 27.76 -17.39
C GLU A 116 9.58 27.87 -16.02
N ALA A 117 8.30 27.51 -15.93
CA ALA A 117 7.59 27.46 -14.66
C ALA A 117 8.25 26.47 -13.71
N LYS A 118 8.63 25.29 -14.21
CA LYS A 118 9.36 24.28 -13.43
C LYS A 118 10.69 24.84 -12.94
N ALA A 119 11.52 25.40 -13.83
CA ALA A 119 12.83 25.96 -13.48
C ALA A 119 12.74 27.09 -12.44
N SER A 120 11.62 27.83 -12.40
CA SER A 120 11.41 28.90 -11.44
C SER A 120 11.22 28.43 -9.99
N VAL A 121 10.82 27.18 -9.79
CA VAL A 121 10.43 26.63 -8.47
C VAL A 121 11.23 25.41 -8.02
N GLU A 122 11.90 24.67 -8.92
CA GLU A 122 12.47 23.34 -8.63
C GLU A 122 13.54 23.33 -7.53
N ASP A 123 14.23 24.44 -7.31
CA ASP A 123 15.22 24.59 -6.24
C ASP A 123 14.60 25.07 -4.91
N THR A 124 13.33 25.43 -4.90
CA THR A 124 12.65 25.96 -3.71
C THR A 124 12.28 24.87 -2.72
N GLU A 125 12.13 25.27 -1.47
CA GLU A 125 11.64 24.38 -0.42
C GLU A 125 10.19 23.95 -0.68
N GLY A 126 9.31 24.90 -1.07
CA GLY A 126 7.90 24.62 -1.37
C GLY A 126 7.73 23.55 -2.47
N TYR A 127 8.61 23.54 -3.48
CA TYR A 127 8.60 22.48 -4.49
C TYR A 127 8.85 21.09 -3.89
N ARG A 128 9.84 20.96 -2.99
CA ARG A 128 10.22 19.67 -2.38
C ARG A 128 9.23 19.19 -1.32
N VAL A 129 8.75 20.09 -0.44
CA VAL A 129 7.94 19.69 0.72
C VAL A 129 6.44 19.72 0.48
N SER A 130 5.98 20.45 -0.54
CA SER A 130 4.56 20.55 -0.88
C SER A 130 4.27 19.99 -2.27
N MET A 131 4.84 20.51 -3.35
CA MET A 131 4.50 20.06 -4.70
C MET A 131 4.92 18.61 -4.96
N LEU A 132 6.10 18.17 -4.53
CA LEU A 132 6.60 16.81 -4.66
C LEU A 132 6.35 15.93 -3.43
N ARG A 133 5.55 16.37 -2.46
CA ARG A 133 5.35 15.66 -1.19
C ARG A 133 4.87 14.22 -1.38
N PHE A 134 3.92 14.01 -2.27
CA PHE A 134 3.33 12.69 -2.46
C PHE A 134 4.15 11.83 -3.43
N GLY A 135 4.34 10.57 -3.03
CA GLY A 135 5.15 9.62 -3.78
C GLY A 135 4.55 9.36 -5.16
N GLY A 136 5.25 9.69 -6.21
CA GLY A 136 4.74 9.60 -7.58
C GLY A 136 4.66 10.95 -8.30
N ALA A 137 4.75 12.08 -7.60
CA ALA A 137 4.68 13.42 -8.20
C ALA A 137 5.73 13.63 -9.30
N GLU A 138 7.00 13.23 -9.09
CA GLU A 138 8.04 13.29 -10.11
C GLU A 138 7.69 12.45 -11.35
N ARG A 139 7.07 11.29 -11.15
CA ARG A 139 6.62 10.44 -12.23
C ARG A 139 5.42 11.04 -12.94
N THR A 140 4.45 11.59 -12.20
CA THR A 140 3.31 12.32 -12.77
C THR A 140 3.81 13.42 -13.70
N ILE A 141 4.79 14.23 -13.30
CA ILE A 141 5.41 15.25 -14.15
C ILE A 141 5.97 14.63 -15.44
N ALA A 142 6.73 13.53 -15.34
CA ALA A 142 7.36 12.91 -16.50
C ALA A 142 6.33 12.26 -17.46
N ASP A 143 5.33 11.58 -16.92
CA ASP A 143 4.30 10.89 -17.71
C ASP A 143 3.31 11.90 -18.33
N ALA A 144 2.92 12.95 -17.59
CA ALA A 144 2.12 14.06 -18.08
C ALA A 144 2.84 14.82 -19.20
N ALA A 145 4.13 15.17 -19.02
CA ALA A 145 4.92 15.82 -20.06
C ALA A 145 5.00 14.98 -21.35
N ARG A 146 5.08 13.66 -21.22
CA ARG A 146 5.04 12.73 -22.35
C ARG A 146 3.67 12.70 -23.02
N LEU A 147 2.59 12.64 -22.22
CA LEU A 147 1.21 12.65 -22.68
C LEU A 147 0.90 13.93 -23.46
N LEU A 148 1.22 15.10 -22.90
CA LEU A 148 0.90 16.40 -23.48
C LEU A 148 1.65 16.71 -24.79
N ARG A 149 2.79 16.02 -25.01
CA ARG A 149 3.57 16.07 -26.27
C ARG A 149 3.14 15.00 -27.29
N ALA A 150 2.34 14.02 -26.90
CA ALA A 150 1.89 12.96 -27.79
C ALA A 150 0.81 13.46 -28.78
N PRO A 151 0.79 12.99 -30.05
CA PRO A 151 -0.24 13.35 -31.03
C PRO A 151 -1.61 12.72 -30.76
N THR A 152 -1.61 11.59 -30.04
CA THR A 152 -2.81 10.83 -29.67
C THR A 152 -2.65 10.28 -28.26
N LEU A 153 -3.77 10.02 -27.60
CA LEU A 153 -3.77 9.40 -26.27
C LEU A 153 -3.03 8.05 -26.33
N PRO A 154 -1.96 7.85 -25.56
CA PRO A 154 -1.25 6.58 -25.56
C PRO A 154 -2.19 5.47 -25.08
N THR A 155 -2.33 4.39 -25.87
CA THR A 155 -3.04 3.20 -25.39
C THR A 155 -2.31 2.65 -24.16
N ARG A 156 -3.01 2.58 -23.03
CA ARG A 156 -2.46 1.95 -21.80
C ARG A 156 -2.12 0.49 -22.11
N ARG A 157 -0.85 0.21 -22.36
CA ARG A 157 -0.35 -1.16 -22.35
C ARG A 157 -0.22 -1.58 -20.90
N ARG A 158 -0.83 -2.73 -20.53
CA ARG A 158 -0.52 -3.38 -19.23
C ARG A 158 1.00 -3.38 -19.07
N SER A 159 1.47 -2.82 -17.98
CA SER A 159 2.90 -2.70 -17.71
C SER A 159 3.59 -4.06 -17.84
N ALA A 160 4.74 -4.10 -18.52
CA ALA A 160 5.61 -5.28 -18.55
C ALA A 160 6.15 -5.64 -17.15
N GLY A 161 5.73 -4.88 -16.13
CA GLY A 161 6.24 -4.95 -14.78
C GLY A 161 7.53 -4.11 -14.62
N PHE A 162 7.93 -3.93 -13.38
CA PHE A 162 9.05 -3.06 -13.02
C PHE A 162 9.84 -3.66 -11.85
N ARG A 163 10.96 -3.06 -11.51
CA ARG A 163 11.72 -3.32 -10.30
C ARG A 163 11.70 -2.10 -9.39
N VAL A 164 11.60 -2.35 -8.11
CA VAL A 164 11.72 -1.33 -7.06
C VAL A 164 12.99 -1.59 -6.28
N LYS A 165 13.91 -0.64 -6.29
CA LYS A 165 15.08 -0.64 -5.42
C LYS A 165 14.88 0.39 -4.32
N PHE A 166 14.86 -0.06 -3.09
CA PHE A 166 14.62 0.77 -1.93
C PHE A 166 15.80 0.71 -0.97
N LYS A 167 16.42 1.86 -0.70
CA LYS A 167 17.51 2.01 0.26
C LYS A 167 16.96 2.56 1.57
N THR A 168 17.13 1.82 2.66
CA THR A 168 16.62 2.19 3.99
C THR A 168 17.53 1.66 5.10
N ARG A 169 17.17 1.96 6.34
CA ARG A 169 17.69 1.35 7.56
C ARG A 169 16.52 1.04 8.51
N VAL A 170 16.62 -0.02 9.28
CA VAL A 170 15.52 -0.49 10.17
C VAL A 170 15.74 -0.17 11.65
N ALA A 171 16.94 0.29 12.03
CA ALA A 171 17.24 0.80 13.35
C ALA A 171 18.17 2.02 13.23
N ARG A 172 18.17 2.88 14.27
CA ARG A 172 18.99 4.12 14.27
C ARG A 172 20.47 3.84 14.06
N ASP A 173 20.99 2.79 14.71
CA ASP A 173 22.41 2.42 14.72
C ASP A 173 22.75 1.34 13.68
N SER A 174 21.79 0.94 12.84
CA SER A 174 22.04 -0.05 11.79
C SER A 174 22.55 0.59 10.50
N ASN A 175 23.28 -0.22 9.71
CA ASN A 175 23.71 0.18 8.38
C ASN A 175 22.54 0.43 7.42
N HIS A 176 22.76 1.28 6.43
CA HIS A 176 21.85 1.36 5.28
C HIS A 176 22.07 0.16 4.37
N PHE A 177 20.97 -0.44 3.92
CA PHE A 177 20.99 -1.52 2.94
C PHE A 177 19.95 -1.26 1.85
N THR A 178 20.08 -1.97 0.73
CA THR A 178 19.14 -1.87 -0.40
C THR A 178 18.40 -3.18 -0.55
N VAL A 179 17.07 -3.10 -0.66
CA VAL A 179 16.22 -4.22 -1.05
C VAL A 179 15.70 -4.00 -2.47
N GLU A 180 15.66 -5.06 -3.27
CA GLU A 180 15.08 -5.03 -4.61
C GLU A 180 13.86 -5.95 -4.66
N PHE A 181 12.70 -5.39 -5.01
CA PHE A 181 11.48 -6.13 -5.31
C PHE A 181 11.26 -6.17 -6.82
N ASP A 182 11.04 -7.36 -7.35
CA ASP A 182 10.87 -7.58 -8.80
C ASP A 182 9.40 -7.89 -9.11
N PHE A 183 8.74 -7.02 -9.85
CA PHE A 183 7.37 -7.18 -10.31
C PHE A 183 7.29 -7.43 -11.82
N ARG A 184 8.42 -7.66 -12.49
CA ARG A 184 8.44 -7.89 -13.94
C ARG A 184 7.83 -9.23 -14.29
N ARG A 185 6.95 -9.19 -15.29
CA ARG A 185 6.32 -10.38 -15.83
C ARG A 185 7.34 -11.26 -16.56
N ARG A 186 7.49 -12.50 -16.14
CA ARG A 186 8.34 -13.50 -16.77
C ARG A 186 7.53 -14.76 -17.07
N GLY A 187 7.03 -14.83 -18.29
CA GLY A 187 6.17 -15.93 -18.69
C GLY A 187 4.83 -15.93 -17.98
N ARG A 188 4.41 -17.11 -17.48
CA ARG A 188 3.13 -17.31 -16.76
C ARG A 188 3.28 -17.37 -15.24
N LEU A 189 4.46 -17.13 -14.70
CA LEU A 189 4.68 -17.18 -13.26
C LEU A 189 3.99 -16.01 -12.56
N PRO A 190 3.42 -16.23 -11.37
CA PRO A 190 2.83 -15.16 -10.58
C PRO A 190 3.92 -14.16 -10.16
N ASN A 191 3.72 -12.88 -10.46
CA ASN A 191 4.74 -11.84 -10.29
C ASN A 191 4.27 -10.61 -9.52
N ARG A 192 3.01 -10.59 -9.04
CA ARG A 192 2.44 -9.42 -8.38
C ARG A 192 2.70 -9.38 -6.87
N ILE A 193 3.18 -10.49 -6.31
CA ILE A 193 3.48 -10.63 -4.88
C ILE A 193 4.97 -10.88 -4.71
N ASN A 194 5.64 -10.07 -3.88
CA ASN A 194 6.95 -10.33 -3.34
C ASN A 194 6.82 -10.67 -1.85
N ALA A 195 7.57 -11.67 -1.36
CA ALA A 195 7.62 -12.02 0.06
C ALA A 195 8.91 -11.50 0.71
N LEU A 196 8.77 -10.87 1.87
CA LEU A 196 9.87 -10.44 2.72
C LEU A 196 9.86 -11.30 3.98
N ILE A 197 10.90 -12.08 4.19
CA ILE A 197 11.03 -12.95 5.36
C ILE A 197 12.25 -12.59 6.19
N GLY A 198 12.28 -13.07 7.41
CA GLY A 198 13.39 -12.87 8.36
C GLY A 198 12.94 -13.23 9.76
N TYR A 199 13.89 -13.44 10.67
CA TYR A 199 13.59 -13.71 12.08
C TYR A 199 12.83 -12.55 12.74
N ASN A 200 12.20 -12.83 13.89
CA ASN A 200 11.62 -11.80 14.73
C ASN A 200 12.68 -10.76 15.12
N GLY A 201 12.33 -9.49 15.12
CA GLY A 201 13.24 -8.40 15.43
C GLY A 201 14.25 -8.02 14.35
N THR A 202 14.23 -8.63 13.16
CA THR A 202 15.10 -8.21 12.03
C THR A 202 14.69 -6.88 11.42
N GLY A 203 13.44 -6.42 11.65
CA GLY A 203 12.94 -5.14 11.17
C GLY A 203 12.10 -5.22 9.89
N LYS A 204 11.43 -6.34 9.61
CA LYS A 204 10.50 -6.48 8.46
C LYS A 204 9.41 -5.42 8.47
N THR A 205 8.65 -5.33 9.57
CA THR A 205 7.60 -4.32 9.77
C THR A 205 8.14 -2.90 9.60
N ARG A 206 9.33 -2.61 10.16
CA ARG A 206 9.95 -1.29 10.01
C ARG A 206 10.36 -0.99 8.57
N LEU A 207 10.85 -1.99 7.83
CA LEU A 207 11.17 -1.84 6.41
C LEU A 207 9.90 -1.52 5.61
N LEU A 208 8.80 -2.25 5.85
CA LEU A 208 7.51 -1.98 5.18
C LEU A 208 6.96 -0.60 5.58
N SER A 209 7.03 -0.21 6.85
CA SER A 209 6.62 1.11 7.32
C SER A 209 7.41 2.23 6.64
N ASN A 210 8.73 2.10 6.56
CA ASN A 210 9.58 3.05 5.85
C ASN A 210 9.25 3.12 4.35
N LEU A 211 8.98 1.98 3.73
CA LEU A 211 8.57 1.92 2.32
C LEU A 211 7.21 2.58 2.10
N ALA A 212 6.26 2.39 3.02
CA ALA A 212 4.95 3.04 2.99
C ALA A 212 5.09 4.56 3.02
N ILE A 213 5.88 5.10 3.96
CA ILE A 213 6.16 6.53 4.09
C ILE A 213 6.75 7.12 2.79
N VAL A 214 7.77 6.45 2.23
CA VAL A 214 8.46 6.95 1.03
C VAL A 214 7.61 6.79 -0.23
N ALA A 215 6.84 5.71 -0.34
CA ALA A 215 6.00 5.46 -1.51
C ALA A 215 4.76 6.37 -1.58
N SER A 216 4.15 6.69 -0.43
CA SER A 216 3.01 7.60 -0.36
C SER A 216 3.41 9.07 -0.20
N GLY A 217 4.59 9.34 0.37
CA GLY A 217 4.98 10.67 0.83
C GLY A 217 4.27 11.11 2.12
N TYR A 218 3.42 10.24 2.69
CA TYR A 218 2.69 10.49 3.92
C TYR A 218 3.39 9.87 5.14
N GLY A 219 3.43 10.60 6.27
CA GLY A 219 3.86 10.06 7.56
C GLY A 219 5.28 10.41 8.00
N TYR A 220 5.96 11.32 7.32
CA TYR A 220 7.15 11.93 7.92
C TYR A 220 6.76 12.79 9.12
N SER A 221 7.45 12.59 10.26
CA SER A 221 7.12 13.28 11.50
C SER A 221 7.42 14.79 11.44
N THR A 222 8.45 15.16 10.68
CA THR A 222 8.86 16.56 10.52
C THR A 222 9.25 16.85 9.08
N LYS A 223 9.22 18.11 8.70
CA LYS A 223 9.75 18.63 7.43
C LYS A 223 11.22 18.24 7.23
N GLU A 224 12.00 18.27 8.29
CA GLU A 224 13.41 17.93 8.26
C GLU A 224 13.64 16.44 7.94
N ASP A 225 12.78 15.55 8.49
CA ASP A 225 12.80 14.12 8.18
C ASP A 225 12.48 13.85 6.71
N LEU A 226 11.53 14.58 6.13
CA LEU A 226 11.19 14.52 4.70
C LEU A 226 12.41 14.96 3.85
N LEU A 227 12.99 16.13 4.13
CA LEU A 227 14.11 16.68 3.37
C LEU A 227 15.37 15.80 3.47
N ARG A 228 15.58 15.13 4.60
CA ARG A 228 16.70 14.19 4.83
C ARG A 228 16.42 12.77 4.33
N ASN A 229 15.23 12.48 3.82
CA ASN A 229 14.80 11.12 3.47
C ASN A 229 15.01 10.13 4.64
N ALA A 230 14.56 10.50 5.83
CA ALA A 230 14.84 9.76 7.08
C ALA A 230 14.35 8.30 7.05
N ALA A 231 13.22 8.02 6.38
CA ALA A 231 12.67 6.67 6.19
C ALA A 231 13.41 5.88 5.10
N GLY A 232 14.13 6.54 4.20
CA GLY A 232 14.82 5.92 3.07
C GLY A 232 14.52 6.61 1.75
N ARG A 233 14.93 5.99 0.65
CA ARG A 233 14.69 6.52 -0.70
C ARG A 233 14.66 5.41 -1.75
N PHE A 234 13.98 5.66 -2.84
CA PHE A 234 14.13 4.82 -4.03
C PHE A 234 15.49 5.06 -4.70
N VAL A 235 16.03 4.02 -5.32
CA VAL A 235 17.30 4.07 -6.06
C VAL A 235 17.00 3.85 -7.54
N GLY A 236 17.29 4.84 -8.36
CA GLY A 236 16.90 4.88 -9.76
C GLY A 236 15.51 5.48 -9.98
N THR A 237 14.77 4.99 -10.97
CA THR A 237 13.43 5.49 -11.29
C THR A 237 12.45 5.19 -10.15
N ALA A 238 11.70 6.20 -9.71
CA ALA A 238 10.62 6.03 -8.74
C ALA A 238 9.56 5.04 -9.27
N PRO A 239 9.00 4.17 -8.40
CA PRO A 239 7.95 3.25 -8.81
C PRO A 239 6.65 3.98 -9.17
N PRO A 240 5.78 3.34 -9.98
CA PRO A 240 4.57 4.00 -10.49
C PRO A 240 3.38 3.99 -9.51
N PHE A 241 3.60 3.88 -8.23
CA PHE A 241 2.49 3.76 -7.28
C PHE A 241 1.82 5.11 -7.03
N LYS A 242 0.50 5.15 -7.18
CA LYS A 242 -0.37 6.27 -6.75
C LYS A 242 -0.87 6.02 -5.33
N THR A 243 -1.37 4.82 -5.09
CA THR A 243 -1.96 4.45 -3.80
C THR A 243 -1.09 3.42 -3.08
N VAL A 244 -0.96 3.57 -1.78
CA VAL A 244 -0.28 2.63 -0.87
C VAL A 244 -1.30 2.17 0.17
N VAL A 245 -1.66 0.90 0.10
CA VAL A 245 -2.56 0.26 1.07
C VAL A 245 -1.73 -0.56 2.04
N VAL A 246 -1.78 -0.21 3.30
CA VAL A 246 -1.11 -0.94 4.39
C VAL A 246 -2.14 -1.82 5.09
N VAL A 247 -1.82 -3.10 5.22
CA VAL A 247 -2.63 -4.10 5.93
C VAL A 247 -1.80 -4.64 7.09
N SER A 248 -2.20 -4.34 8.33
CA SER A 248 -1.54 -4.83 9.53
C SER A 248 -2.53 -5.11 10.65
N TYR A 249 -2.58 -6.36 11.07
CA TYR A 249 -3.43 -6.80 12.18
C TYR A 249 -2.63 -7.09 13.46
N SER A 250 -1.44 -6.50 13.58
CA SER A 250 -0.63 -6.52 14.79
C SER A 250 -0.95 -5.31 15.68
N ALA A 251 -1.08 -5.55 16.98
CA ALA A 251 -1.19 -4.47 17.97
C ALA A 251 0.13 -3.67 18.11
N PHE A 252 1.23 -4.22 17.63
CA PHE A 252 2.59 -3.69 17.81
C PHE A 252 3.24 -3.21 16.51
N ASP A 253 2.47 -3.03 15.44
CA ASP A 253 3.03 -2.52 14.20
C ASP A 253 3.59 -1.10 14.34
N THR A 254 4.39 -0.66 13.37
CA THR A 254 5.02 0.67 13.38
C THR A 254 4.57 1.53 12.20
N PHE A 255 3.47 1.17 11.56
CA PHE A 255 2.94 1.96 10.47
C PHE A 255 2.35 3.27 10.97
N VAL A 256 2.36 4.25 10.10
CA VAL A 256 1.72 5.55 10.38
C VAL A 256 0.21 5.36 10.35
N ILE A 257 -0.46 5.85 11.35
CA ILE A 257 -1.92 5.85 11.43
C ILE A 257 -2.41 7.25 11.07
N PRO A 258 -3.23 7.40 10.03
CA PRO A 258 -3.77 8.69 9.62
C PRO A 258 -4.80 9.24 10.63
N GLY A 259 -5.20 10.51 10.47
CA GLY A 259 -6.15 11.17 11.36
C GLY A 259 -5.49 12.01 12.46
N GLN A 260 -4.39 12.73 12.13
CA GLN A 260 -3.63 13.55 13.09
C GLN A 260 -4.35 14.80 13.55
N ASN A 261 -5.24 15.31 12.74
CA ASN A 261 -6.02 16.51 13.00
C ASN A 261 -7.42 16.37 12.39
N GLN A 262 -8.31 17.34 12.66
CA GLN A 262 -9.70 17.26 12.20
C GLN A 262 -9.80 17.21 10.67
N VAL A 263 -8.97 17.96 9.96
CA VAL A 263 -8.96 17.98 8.47
C VAL A 263 -8.63 16.59 7.89
N GLU A 264 -7.67 15.87 8.51
CA GLU A 264 -7.36 14.50 8.11
C GLU A 264 -8.52 13.53 8.41
N LYS A 265 -9.19 13.71 9.56
CA LYS A 265 -10.33 12.87 9.96
C LYS A 265 -11.52 13.06 9.02
N ASP A 266 -11.86 14.31 8.70
CA ASP A 266 -12.93 14.64 7.77
C ASP A 266 -12.65 14.03 6.38
N ARG A 267 -11.44 14.20 5.87
CA ARG A 267 -11.05 13.62 4.57
C ARG A 267 -11.06 12.08 4.58
N LEU A 268 -10.61 11.44 5.66
CA LEU A 268 -10.70 9.98 5.80
C LEU A 268 -12.14 9.48 5.82
N GLN A 269 -13.05 10.24 6.41
CA GLN A 269 -14.47 9.92 6.43
C GLN A 269 -15.06 10.00 5.02
N ASP A 270 -14.72 11.05 4.26
CA ASP A 270 -15.27 11.32 2.93
C ASP A 270 -14.61 10.45 1.85
N GLU A 271 -13.28 10.44 1.78
CA GLU A 271 -12.51 9.80 0.71
C GLU A 271 -12.01 8.38 1.10
N GLY A 272 -11.93 8.06 2.39
CA GLY A 272 -11.38 6.80 2.92
C GLY A 272 -9.87 6.68 2.83
N GLU A 273 -9.19 7.69 2.32
CA GLU A 273 -7.74 7.72 2.16
C GLU A 273 -7.18 9.13 2.39
N LEU A 274 -5.88 9.22 2.60
CA LEU A 274 -5.16 10.49 2.63
C LEU A 274 -4.11 10.52 1.52
N PHE A 275 -4.44 11.21 0.43
CA PHE A 275 -3.53 11.37 -0.73
C PHE A 275 -2.90 10.05 -1.19
N GLY A 276 -3.74 9.02 -1.33
CA GLY A 276 -3.29 7.70 -1.74
C GLY A 276 -2.68 6.85 -0.63
N TYR A 277 -2.76 7.25 0.65
CA TYR A 277 -2.36 6.41 1.78
C TYR A 277 -3.58 5.86 2.52
N VAL A 278 -3.66 4.54 2.63
CA VAL A 278 -4.73 3.80 3.32
C VAL A 278 -4.11 2.90 4.40
N TYR A 279 -4.64 2.95 5.61
CA TYR A 279 -4.25 2.05 6.70
C TYR A 279 -5.42 1.14 7.09
N CYS A 280 -5.30 -0.14 6.78
CA CYS A 280 -6.24 -1.19 7.16
C CYS A 280 -5.63 -2.01 8.30
N GLY A 281 -5.95 -1.67 9.55
CA GLY A 281 -5.34 -2.35 10.70
C GLY A 281 -6.17 -2.29 11.96
N LEU A 282 -5.61 -2.85 13.05
CA LEU A 282 -6.28 -2.90 14.36
C LEU A 282 -6.12 -1.63 15.18
N ARG A 283 -5.18 -0.75 14.84
CA ARG A 283 -4.89 0.43 15.64
C ARG A 283 -5.57 1.67 15.06
N GLU A 284 -5.95 2.57 15.93
CA GLU A 284 -6.35 3.92 15.56
C GLU A 284 -5.76 4.95 16.52
N ARG A 285 -5.82 6.22 16.16
CA ARG A 285 -5.41 7.31 17.04
C ARG A 285 -6.42 7.50 18.15
N SER A 286 -5.92 7.73 19.38
CA SER A 286 -6.76 8.12 20.51
C SER A 286 -6.96 9.63 20.52
N ASP A 287 -8.21 10.06 20.74
CA ASP A 287 -8.56 11.49 20.89
C ASP A 287 -8.16 12.06 22.26
N ASP A 288 -7.88 11.19 23.24
CA ASP A 288 -7.57 11.57 24.62
C ASP A 288 -6.06 11.86 24.85
N ALA A 289 -5.25 11.99 23.79
CA ALA A 289 -3.83 12.26 23.95
C ALA A 289 -3.57 13.69 24.41
N PRO A 290 -2.68 13.91 25.41
CA PRO A 290 -2.15 15.23 25.69
C PRO A 290 -1.49 15.83 24.44
N ASP A 291 -1.56 17.14 24.27
CA ASP A 291 -0.94 17.86 23.14
C ASP A 291 0.51 17.41 22.91
N GLY A 292 0.77 16.81 21.76
CA GLY A 292 2.09 16.39 21.32
C GLY A 292 2.42 14.90 21.51
N GLU A 293 1.63 14.11 22.24
CA GLU A 293 1.82 12.67 22.35
C GLU A 293 0.92 11.91 21.36
N GLN A 294 1.54 10.99 20.60
CA GLN A 294 0.81 10.09 19.71
C GLN A 294 0.39 8.85 20.50
N THR A 295 -0.81 8.87 21.06
CA THR A 295 -1.39 7.68 21.69
C THR A 295 -2.28 6.94 20.71
N TYR A 296 -2.22 5.60 20.78
CA TYR A 296 -2.97 4.71 19.91
C TYR A 296 -3.79 3.75 20.76
N ARG A 297 -5.01 3.45 20.33
CA ARG A 297 -5.85 2.41 20.89
C ARG A 297 -6.13 1.32 19.87
N LEU A 298 -6.58 0.18 20.33
CA LEU A 298 -7.09 -0.87 19.46
C LEU A 298 -8.56 -0.59 19.15
N ARG A 299 -8.92 -0.83 17.89
CA ARG A 299 -10.31 -0.77 17.44
C ARG A 299 -11.14 -1.85 18.11
N THR A 300 -12.34 -1.50 18.50
CA THR A 300 -13.34 -2.43 18.98
C THR A 300 -13.91 -3.29 17.86
N PRO A 301 -14.50 -4.45 18.15
CA PRO A 301 -15.18 -5.27 17.14
C PRO A 301 -16.26 -4.51 16.35
N ALA A 302 -16.98 -3.59 17.00
CA ALA A 302 -18.00 -2.75 16.34
C ALA A 302 -17.39 -1.76 15.33
N GLU A 303 -16.25 -1.15 15.68
CA GLU A 303 -15.53 -0.26 14.76
C GLU A 303 -14.96 -1.02 13.55
N ILE A 304 -14.43 -2.22 13.76
CA ILE A 304 -13.97 -3.10 12.66
C ILE A 304 -15.12 -3.45 11.71
N GLN A 305 -16.31 -3.73 12.27
CA GLN A 305 -17.52 -3.98 11.48
C GLN A 305 -17.96 -2.73 10.72
N GLY A 306 -17.94 -1.56 11.37
CA GLY A 306 -18.28 -0.29 10.71
C GLY A 306 -17.35 0.02 9.53
N GLU A 307 -16.03 -0.20 9.68
CA GLU A 307 -15.07 -0.05 8.58
C GLU A 307 -15.33 -1.02 7.42
N PHE A 308 -15.69 -2.29 7.73
CA PHE A 308 -16.06 -3.26 6.71
C PHE A 308 -17.28 -2.81 5.90
N LEU A 309 -18.34 -2.31 6.58
CA LEU A 309 -19.54 -1.80 5.92
C LEU A 309 -19.23 -0.55 5.07
N SER A 310 -18.38 0.35 5.58
CA SER A 310 -17.92 1.53 4.84
C SER A 310 -17.14 1.14 3.58
N ALA A 311 -16.24 0.16 3.67
CA ALA A 311 -15.52 -0.36 2.51
C ALA A 311 -16.49 -1.01 1.50
N LEU A 312 -17.50 -1.73 1.95
CA LEU A 312 -18.52 -2.33 1.10
C LEU A 312 -19.37 -1.26 0.39
N SER A 313 -19.71 -0.16 1.08
CA SER A 313 -20.40 0.98 0.47
C SER A 313 -19.58 1.58 -0.67
N ARG A 314 -18.27 1.84 -0.44
CA ARG A 314 -17.36 2.32 -1.48
C ARG A 314 -17.27 1.36 -2.69
N VAL A 315 -17.25 0.05 -2.46
CA VAL A 315 -17.30 -0.94 -3.55
C VAL A 315 -18.58 -0.82 -4.38
N ARG A 316 -19.73 -0.57 -3.71
CA ARG A 316 -21.03 -0.37 -4.38
C ARG A 316 -21.06 0.94 -5.15
N GLU A 317 -20.62 2.04 -4.56
CA GLU A 317 -20.55 3.36 -5.19
C GLU A 317 -19.65 3.38 -6.43
N ALA A 318 -18.57 2.59 -6.39
CA ALA A 318 -17.65 2.39 -7.52
C ALA A 318 -18.14 1.37 -8.56
N ASP A 319 -19.34 0.77 -8.39
CA ASP A 319 -19.90 -0.30 -9.24
C ASP A 319 -18.98 -1.51 -9.44
N ARG A 320 -18.32 -1.95 -8.33
CA ARG A 320 -17.31 -3.04 -8.32
C ARG A 320 -17.78 -4.32 -7.62
N GLN A 321 -19.09 -4.50 -7.44
CA GLN A 321 -19.62 -5.67 -6.73
C GLN A 321 -19.30 -6.97 -7.45
N GLN A 322 -19.30 -6.99 -8.77
CA GLN A 322 -18.96 -8.18 -9.55
C GLN A 322 -17.49 -8.55 -9.40
N GLU A 323 -16.59 -7.57 -9.42
CA GLU A 323 -15.16 -7.78 -9.19
C GLU A 323 -14.91 -8.31 -7.79
N LEU A 324 -15.57 -7.76 -6.77
CA LEU A 324 -15.47 -8.27 -5.40
C LEU A 324 -15.90 -9.74 -5.32
N LEU A 325 -17.00 -10.14 -5.97
CA LEU A 325 -17.43 -11.53 -6.01
C LEU A 325 -16.39 -12.44 -6.69
N GLU A 326 -15.79 -12.00 -7.79
CA GLU A 326 -14.73 -12.75 -8.47
C GLU A 326 -13.50 -12.93 -7.58
N VAL A 327 -13.09 -11.87 -6.88
CA VAL A 327 -11.96 -11.89 -5.94
C VAL A 327 -12.22 -12.78 -4.74
N LEU A 328 -13.48 -12.93 -4.31
CA LEU A 328 -13.88 -13.80 -3.19
C LEU A 328 -14.03 -15.27 -3.58
N LYS A 329 -14.14 -15.62 -4.87
CA LYS A 329 -14.31 -17.01 -5.33
C LYS A 329 -13.31 -18.02 -4.73
N PRO A 330 -12.03 -17.72 -4.56
CA PRO A 330 -11.10 -18.64 -3.90
C PRO A 330 -11.49 -18.96 -2.45
N LEU A 331 -11.99 -17.97 -1.71
CA LEU A 331 -12.48 -18.14 -0.34
C LEU A 331 -13.74 -19.00 -0.29
N LEU A 332 -14.65 -18.82 -1.24
CA LEU A 332 -15.89 -19.61 -1.33
C LEU A 332 -15.65 -21.12 -1.53
N ARG A 333 -14.43 -21.51 -1.95
CA ARG A 333 -14.04 -22.92 -2.08
C ARG A 333 -13.56 -23.52 -0.75
N ASP A 334 -13.25 -22.70 0.23
CA ASP A 334 -12.89 -23.15 1.57
C ASP A 334 -14.15 -23.67 2.28
N PRO A 335 -14.15 -24.91 2.85
CA PRO A 335 -15.33 -25.47 3.50
C PRO A 335 -15.86 -24.62 4.66
N SER A 336 -15.01 -23.85 5.31
CA SER A 336 -15.41 -22.96 6.40
C SER A 336 -16.25 -21.77 5.91
N PHE A 337 -15.95 -21.24 4.73
CA PHE A 337 -16.72 -20.18 4.09
C PHE A 337 -18.01 -20.68 3.41
N GLN A 338 -18.03 -21.92 2.91
CA GLN A 338 -19.23 -22.49 2.28
C GLN A 338 -20.42 -22.56 3.26
N ARG A 339 -20.14 -22.73 4.55
CA ARG A 339 -21.17 -22.80 5.61
C ARG A 339 -21.76 -21.43 5.96
N ILE A 340 -21.13 -20.35 5.56
CA ILE A 340 -21.45 -18.98 5.98
C ILE A 340 -22.44 -18.30 5.01
N GLY A 341 -22.63 -18.83 3.80
CA GLY A 341 -23.54 -18.23 2.82
C GLY A 341 -23.06 -16.87 2.27
N LEU A 342 -21.74 -16.68 2.10
CA LEU A 342 -21.13 -15.42 1.65
C LEU A 342 -21.73 -14.82 0.38
N THR A 343 -22.27 -15.63 -0.52
CA THR A 343 -22.99 -15.16 -1.71
C THR A 343 -24.23 -14.34 -1.35
N GLN A 344 -24.85 -14.63 -0.22
CA GLN A 344 -26.01 -13.87 0.28
C GLN A 344 -25.59 -12.53 0.87
N LEU A 345 -24.39 -12.42 1.47
CA LEU A 345 -23.82 -11.18 1.98
C LEU A 345 -23.77 -10.07 0.92
N TYR A 346 -23.45 -10.43 -0.31
CA TYR A 346 -23.26 -9.48 -1.40
C TYR A 346 -24.47 -9.34 -2.33
N ALA A 347 -25.40 -10.32 -2.28
CA ALA A 347 -26.69 -10.22 -2.96
C ALA A 347 -27.72 -9.43 -2.13
N ASN A 348 -27.54 -9.33 -0.82
CA ASN A 348 -28.41 -8.58 0.06
C ASN A 348 -27.96 -7.11 0.14
N HIS A 349 -28.89 -6.18 -0.04
CA HIS A 349 -28.61 -4.74 0.01
C HIS A 349 -28.91 -4.12 1.39
N ASN A 350 -29.29 -4.96 2.37
CA ASN A 350 -29.57 -4.50 3.72
C ASN A 350 -28.30 -4.59 4.57
N ASP A 351 -27.78 -3.45 4.99
CA ASP A 351 -26.56 -3.36 5.78
C ASP A 351 -26.71 -3.98 7.18
N ASP A 352 -27.93 -4.02 7.75
CA ASP A 352 -28.20 -4.66 9.05
C ASP A 352 -28.02 -6.18 8.96
N ASP A 353 -28.55 -6.82 7.90
CA ASP A 353 -28.39 -8.27 7.69
C ASP A 353 -26.92 -8.64 7.45
N ILE A 354 -26.19 -7.78 6.74
CA ILE A 354 -24.75 -7.95 6.49
C ILE A 354 -23.97 -7.79 7.79
N ALA A 355 -24.34 -6.83 8.62
CA ALA A 355 -23.72 -6.57 9.91
C ALA A 355 -23.90 -7.76 10.86
N GLU A 356 -25.12 -8.33 10.94
CA GLU A 356 -25.42 -9.50 11.75
C GLU A 356 -24.60 -10.72 11.29
N LEU A 357 -24.57 -10.98 9.98
CA LEU A 357 -23.81 -12.07 9.41
C LEU A 357 -22.30 -11.89 9.64
N PHE A 358 -21.76 -10.69 9.48
CA PHE A 358 -20.36 -10.39 9.78
C PHE A 358 -20.06 -10.59 11.27
N HIS A 359 -20.98 -10.21 12.17
CA HIS A 359 -20.84 -10.40 13.61
C HIS A 359 -20.64 -11.88 13.98
N ASP A 360 -21.34 -12.79 13.32
CA ASP A 360 -21.30 -14.23 13.62
C ASP A 360 -20.08 -14.97 13.07
N LEU A 361 -19.26 -14.31 12.24
CA LEU A 361 -18.05 -14.89 11.69
C LEU A 361 -16.96 -15.08 12.75
N SER A 362 -16.13 -16.11 12.55
CA SER A 362 -14.89 -16.25 13.31
C SER A 362 -13.92 -15.07 13.02
N SER A 363 -13.01 -14.79 13.96
CA SER A 363 -12.04 -13.72 13.81
C SER A 363 -11.24 -13.79 12.50
N GLY A 364 -10.78 -14.98 12.10
CA GLY A 364 -10.05 -15.15 10.83
C GLY A 364 -10.91 -14.85 9.61
N HIS A 365 -12.19 -15.24 9.60
CA HIS A 365 -13.11 -14.93 8.50
C HIS A 365 -13.37 -13.41 8.40
N LYS A 366 -13.60 -12.73 9.55
CA LYS A 366 -13.77 -11.26 9.61
C LYS A 366 -12.58 -10.53 9.01
N VAL A 367 -11.37 -10.91 9.43
CA VAL A 367 -10.13 -10.31 8.96
C VAL A 367 -9.98 -10.48 7.45
N VAL A 368 -10.17 -11.69 6.93
CA VAL A 368 -10.04 -11.97 5.50
C VAL A 368 -11.04 -11.19 4.66
N LEU A 369 -12.33 -11.21 5.08
CA LEU A 369 -13.38 -10.47 4.35
C LEU A 369 -13.12 -8.97 4.37
N LYS A 370 -12.77 -8.42 5.54
CA LYS A 370 -12.45 -7.00 5.66
C LYS A 370 -11.29 -6.62 4.73
N ILE A 371 -10.17 -7.34 4.79
CA ILE A 371 -9.00 -7.04 3.95
C ILE A 371 -9.36 -7.08 2.46
N VAL A 372 -10.03 -8.14 2.00
CA VAL A 372 -10.36 -8.30 0.58
C VAL A 372 -11.33 -7.21 0.10
N THR A 373 -12.29 -6.82 0.93
CA THR A 373 -13.24 -5.73 0.63
C THR A 373 -12.51 -4.39 0.58
N GLU A 374 -11.65 -4.08 1.55
CA GLU A 374 -10.83 -2.86 1.57
C GLU A 374 -9.92 -2.77 0.35
N LEU A 375 -9.23 -3.88 0.00
CA LEU A 375 -8.40 -3.90 -1.20
C LEU A 375 -9.23 -3.62 -2.46
N THR A 376 -10.43 -4.19 -2.58
CA THR A 376 -11.32 -3.97 -3.72
C THR A 376 -11.85 -2.53 -3.76
N ALA A 377 -12.08 -1.91 -2.60
CA ALA A 377 -12.52 -0.52 -2.49
C ALA A 377 -11.42 0.46 -2.93
N HIS A 378 -10.18 0.23 -2.49
CA HIS A 378 -9.09 1.21 -2.62
C HIS A 378 -8.13 0.97 -3.78
N ILE A 379 -8.03 -0.24 -4.36
CA ILE A 379 -7.20 -0.45 -5.55
C ILE A 379 -7.93 0.09 -6.77
N SER A 380 -7.46 1.21 -7.29
CA SER A 380 -8.01 1.77 -8.53
C SER A 380 -7.38 1.08 -9.74
N GLY A 381 -8.19 0.69 -10.73
CA GLY A 381 -7.66 0.13 -11.99
C GLY A 381 -6.95 1.16 -12.89
N SER A 382 -6.96 2.44 -12.51
CA SER A 382 -6.40 3.54 -13.31
C SER A 382 -4.89 3.65 -13.18
N GLU A 383 -4.33 3.46 -11.97
CA GLU A 383 -2.88 3.54 -11.69
C GLU A 383 -2.44 2.44 -10.73
N PRO A 384 -1.16 1.99 -10.81
CA PRO A 384 -0.67 0.92 -9.97
C PRO A 384 -0.75 1.23 -8.48
N THR A 385 -1.29 0.28 -7.70
CA THR A 385 -1.38 0.36 -6.24
C THR A 385 -0.35 -0.57 -5.60
N LEU A 386 0.35 -0.09 -4.57
CA LEU A 386 1.21 -0.89 -3.70
C LEU A 386 0.44 -1.35 -2.46
N VAL A 387 0.37 -2.65 -2.27
CA VAL A 387 -0.21 -3.26 -1.06
C VAL A 387 0.92 -3.79 -0.18
N LEU A 388 0.97 -3.36 1.07
CA LEU A 388 1.93 -3.81 2.06
C LEU A 388 1.19 -4.61 3.13
N ILE A 389 1.47 -5.90 3.24
CA ILE A 389 0.80 -6.78 4.20
C ILE A 389 1.82 -7.27 5.22
N ASP A 390 1.55 -7.03 6.50
CA ASP A 390 2.44 -7.44 7.60
C ASP A 390 1.82 -8.59 8.39
N GLU A 391 2.50 -9.74 8.39
CA GLU A 391 2.20 -10.96 9.15
C GLU A 391 0.72 -11.42 9.07
N PRO A 392 0.16 -11.65 7.86
CA PRO A 392 -1.25 -12.06 7.72
C PRO A 392 -1.55 -13.41 8.38
N GLU A 393 -0.54 -14.24 8.61
CA GLU A 393 -0.66 -15.55 9.28
C GLU A 393 -1.05 -15.47 10.75
N THR A 394 -0.93 -14.33 11.40
CA THR A 394 -1.17 -14.18 12.86
C THR A 394 -2.60 -14.59 13.24
N HIS A 395 -3.57 -14.40 12.36
CA HIS A 395 -4.99 -14.70 12.60
C HIS A 395 -5.55 -15.78 11.70
N LEU A 396 -4.74 -16.36 10.79
CA LEU A 396 -5.22 -17.26 9.75
C LEU A 396 -4.57 -18.65 9.88
N HIS A 397 -5.38 -19.69 9.98
CA HIS A 397 -4.86 -21.05 9.85
C HIS A 397 -4.39 -21.35 8.41
N PRO A 398 -3.45 -22.28 8.19
CA PRO A 398 -2.78 -22.47 6.90
C PRO A 398 -3.70 -22.59 5.67
N PRO A 399 -4.77 -23.39 5.67
CA PRO A 399 -5.71 -23.45 4.54
C PRO A 399 -6.37 -22.10 4.22
N LEU A 400 -6.83 -21.37 5.24
CA LEU A 400 -7.45 -20.06 5.07
C LEU A 400 -6.44 -19.02 4.56
N LEU A 401 -5.20 -19.09 5.04
CA LEU A 401 -4.11 -18.25 4.55
C LEU A 401 -3.83 -18.48 3.06
N ALA A 402 -3.81 -19.73 2.60
CA ALA A 402 -3.65 -20.07 1.19
C ALA A 402 -4.83 -19.56 0.33
N ALA A 403 -6.07 -19.68 0.82
CA ALA A 403 -7.25 -19.13 0.16
C ALA A 403 -7.21 -17.59 0.10
N PHE A 404 -6.81 -16.94 1.19
CA PHE A 404 -6.60 -15.50 1.27
C PHE A 404 -5.57 -15.01 0.23
N LEU A 405 -4.41 -15.66 0.13
CA LEU A 405 -3.39 -15.31 -0.86
C LEU A 405 -3.92 -15.40 -2.31
N LYS A 406 -4.75 -16.40 -2.60
CA LYS A 406 -5.40 -16.53 -3.92
C LYS A 406 -6.36 -15.38 -4.19
N SER A 407 -7.13 -14.95 -3.19
CA SER A 407 -8.02 -13.79 -3.29
C SER A 407 -7.25 -12.49 -3.46
N VAL A 408 -6.19 -12.28 -2.67
CA VAL A 408 -5.29 -11.11 -2.83
C VAL A 408 -4.71 -11.10 -4.24
N ARG A 409 -4.21 -12.23 -4.75
CA ARG A 409 -3.67 -12.32 -6.11
C ARG A 409 -4.71 -11.96 -7.17
N ALA A 410 -5.93 -12.48 -7.04
CA ALA A 410 -7.04 -12.18 -7.95
C ALA A 410 -7.37 -10.66 -7.94
N CYS A 411 -7.41 -10.03 -6.77
CA CYS A 411 -7.62 -8.60 -6.61
C CYS A 411 -6.50 -7.79 -7.30
N LEU A 412 -5.23 -8.13 -7.03
CA LEU A 412 -4.07 -7.46 -7.64
C LEU A 412 -4.04 -7.60 -9.18
N GLU A 413 -4.54 -8.73 -9.72
CA GLU A 413 -4.63 -8.96 -11.15
C GLU A 413 -5.78 -8.19 -11.80
N ALA A 414 -6.91 -8.07 -11.12
CA ALA A 414 -8.08 -7.35 -11.60
C ALA A 414 -7.81 -5.83 -11.71
N PHE A 415 -7.12 -5.26 -10.71
CA PHE A 415 -7.01 -3.81 -10.51
C PHE A 415 -5.58 -3.24 -10.65
N ASP A 416 -4.66 -3.95 -11.30
CA ASP A 416 -3.24 -3.57 -11.47
C ASP A 416 -2.50 -3.26 -10.16
N GLY A 417 -2.78 -4.04 -9.10
CA GLY A 417 -2.10 -3.95 -7.82
C GLY A 417 -0.81 -4.78 -7.77
N TYR A 418 0.07 -4.44 -6.83
CA TYR A 418 1.31 -5.14 -6.53
C TYR A 418 1.47 -5.24 -5.01
N ALA A 419 1.91 -6.38 -4.48
CA ALA A 419 2.01 -6.57 -3.04
C ALA A 419 3.41 -6.96 -2.58
N ILE A 420 3.76 -6.50 -1.37
CA ILE A 420 4.90 -6.99 -0.61
C ILE A 420 4.35 -7.50 0.72
N ILE A 421 4.59 -8.78 1.00
CA ILE A 421 4.09 -9.45 2.20
C ILE A 421 5.28 -9.75 3.11
N ALA A 422 5.33 -9.15 4.29
CA ALA A 422 6.23 -9.57 5.35
C ALA A 422 5.61 -10.74 6.10
N THR A 423 6.35 -11.85 6.25
CA THR A 423 5.81 -13.08 6.78
C THR A 423 6.85 -13.95 7.47
N HIS A 424 6.36 -14.83 8.36
CA HIS A 424 7.06 -15.98 8.90
C HIS A 424 6.45 -17.31 8.43
N SER A 425 5.43 -17.25 7.58
CA SER A 425 4.71 -18.45 7.16
C SER A 425 5.37 -19.16 5.98
N PRO A 426 5.76 -20.42 6.11
CA PRO A 426 6.22 -21.22 4.97
C PRO A 426 5.13 -21.43 3.92
N VAL A 427 3.84 -21.33 4.27
CA VAL A 427 2.72 -21.43 3.33
C VAL A 427 2.76 -20.31 2.29
N ILE A 428 3.10 -19.08 2.71
CA ILE A 428 3.24 -17.94 1.78
C ILE A 428 4.41 -18.18 0.82
N LEU A 429 5.51 -18.74 1.33
CA LEU A 429 6.68 -19.06 0.51
C LEU A 429 6.39 -20.17 -0.50
N GLN A 430 5.62 -21.19 -0.09
CA GLN A 430 5.20 -22.27 -0.98
C GLN A 430 4.38 -21.76 -2.18
N GLU A 431 3.68 -20.65 -2.03
CA GLU A 431 2.90 -19.99 -3.10
C GLU A 431 3.69 -18.91 -3.86
N THR A 432 4.98 -18.68 -3.50
CA THR A 432 5.78 -17.57 -4.05
C THR A 432 7.09 -18.11 -4.65
N PRO A 433 7.36 -17.91 -5.96
CA PRO A 433 8.65 -18.28 -6.56
C PRO A 433 9.83 -17.59 -5.86
N SER A 434 10.93 -18.32 -5.64
CA SER A 434 12.11 -17.88 -4.88
C SER A 434 12.69 -16.54 -5.36
N LYS A 435 12.64 -16.26 -6.65
CA LYS A 435 13.09 -14.98 -7.24
C LYS A 435 12.30 -13.76 -6.73
N TYR A 436 11.09 -13.94 -6.20
CA TYR A 436 10.25 -12.92 -5.58
C TYR A 436 10.32 -12.95 -4.04
N VAL A 437 11.15 -13.81 -3.47
CA VAL A 437 11.38 -13.88 -2.02
C VAL A 437 12.66 -13.13 -1.66
N ARG A 438 12.61 -12.37 -0.57
CA ARG A 438 13.74 -11.64 0.01
C ARG A 438 13.88 -12.01 1.47
N VAL A 439 15.08 -12.44 1.86
CA VAL A 439 15.39 -12.83 3.24
C VAL A 439 16.16 -11.69 3.90
N LEU A 440 15.55 -11.04 4.88
CA LEU A 440 16.21 -10.03 5.70
C LEU A 440 16.95 -10.73 6.86
N ARG A 441 18.26 -10.68 6.83
CA ARG A 441 19.14 -11.21 7.90
C ARG A 441 19.78 -10.07 8.65
N ARG A 442 19.85 -10.21 9.96
CA ARG A 442 20.56 -9.30 10.86
C ARG A 442 21.68 -10.06 11.56
N ALA A 443 22.92 -9.55 11.47
CA ALA A 443 24.07 -10.06 12.17
C ALA A 443 24.72 -8.88 12.91
N ALA A 444 24.69 -8.89 14.24
CA ALA A 444 25.01 -7.73 15.08
C ALA A 444 24.21 -6.49 14.61
N ASP A 445 24.89 -5.41 14.22
CA ASP A 445 24.25 -4.17 13.76
C ASP A 445 24.13 -4.08 12.23
N GLN A 446 24.46 -5.16 11.50
CA GLN A 446 24.39 -5.17 10.06
C GLN A 446 23.16 -5.92 9.55
N ASN A 447 22.37 -5.22 8.75
CA ASN A 447 21.27 -5.81 8.01
C ASN A 447 21.69 -6.07 6.56
N ARG A 448 21.31 -7.23 6.05
CA ARG A 448 21.53 -7.60 4.64
C ARG A 448 20.34 -8.33 4.08
N ILE A 449 20.12 -8.18 2.77
CA ILE A 449 19.13 -8.93 2.02
C ILE A 449 19.83 -10.04 1.24
N VAL A 450 19.28 -11.24 1.34
CA VAL A 450 19.75 -12.41 0.57
C VAL A 450 18.56 -13.06 -0.15
N ALA A 451 18.84 -13.81 -1.20
CA ALA A 451 17.85 -14.67 -1.84
C ALA A 451 17.76 -16.01 -1.09
N PRO A 452 16.65 -16.75 -1.18
CA PRO A 452 16.60 -18.14 -0.74
C PRO A 452 17.64 -19.00 -1.47
N SER A 453 18.12 -20.05 -0.80
CA SER A 453 19.06 -21.05 -1.35
C SER A 453 18.36 -22.05 -2.28
N ILE A 454 17.05 -22.21 -2.14
CA ILE A 454 16.22 -23.17 -2.86
C ILE A 454 15.05 -22.50 -3.58
N GLU A 455 14.42 -23.21 -4.52
CA GLU A 455 13.13 -22.79 -5.06
C GLU A 455 12.05 -23.01 -3.99
N THR A 456 11.29 -21.97 -3.68
CA THR A 456 10.26 -22.01 -2.65
C THR A 456 8.89 -22.40 -3.18
N PHE A 457 8.64 -22.16 -4.47
CA PHE A 457 7.35 -22.45 -5.09
C PHE A 457 7.09 -23.95 -5.16
N ALA A 458 5.96 -24.35 -4.58
CA ALA A 458 5.53 -25.75 -4.49
C ALA A 458 6.49 -26.69 -3.70
N GLU A 459 7.47 -26.13 -2.96
CA GLU A 459 8.33 -26.92 -2.07
C GLU A 459 7.57 -27.32 -0.78
N THR A 460 8.01 -28.36 -0.11
CA THR A 460 7.39 -28.82 1.13
C THR A 460 7.66 -27.82 2.28
N ILE A 461 6.68 -27.69 3.18
CA ILE A 461 6.78 -26.80 4.35
C ILE A 461 8.01 -27.15 5.21
N GLY A 462 8.31 -28.45 5.36
CA GLY A 462 9.48 -28.91 6.13
C GLY A 462 10.81 -28.41 5.56
N VAL A 463 11.01 -28.56 4.25
CA VAL A 463 12.22 -28.09 3.57
C VAL A 463 12.33 -26.58 3.58
N ILE A 464 11.23 -25.86 3.32
CA ILE A 464 11.22 -24.39 3.41
C ILE A 464 11.60 -23.94 4.84
N THR A 465 11.06 -24.61 5.85
CA THR A 465 11.31 -24.28 7.26
C THR A 465 12.79 -24.51 7.62
N GLN A 466 13.37 -25.59 7.16
CA GLN A 466 14.77 -25.92 7.40
C GLN A 466 15.72 -24.99 6.63
N GLU A 467 15.57 -24.87 5.33
CA GLU A 467 16.52 -24.22 4.43
C GLU A 467 16.41 -22.68 4.45
N VAL A 468 15.20 -22.16 4.57
CA VAL A 468 14.95 -20.73 4.45
C VAL A 468 14.89 -20.05 5.82
N PHE A 469 14.27 -20.71 6.82
CA PHE A 469 14.21 -20.21 8.19
C PHE A 469 15.36 -20.69 9.07
N ASN A 470 16.29 -21.52 8.57
CA ASN A 470 17.46 -22.03 9.29
C ASN A 470 17.09 -22.69 10.65
N LEU A 471 15.99 -23.40 10.72
CA LEU A 471 15.69 -24.25 11.86
C LEU A 471 16.55 -25.53 11.73
N GLY A 472 17.85 -25.40 12.03
CA GLY A 472 18.78 -26.53 12.04
C GLY A 472 18.52 -27.49 13.22
N ASP A 473 19.08 -28.68 13.12
CA ASP A 473 18.87 -29.83 14.03
C ASP A 473 19.13 -29.53 15.54
N GLY A 474 19.78 -28.43 15.88
CA GLY A 474 20.06 -28.03 17.26
C GLY A 474 19.07 -27.05 17.89
N SER A 475 18.03 -26.59 17.16
CA SER A 475 17.12 -25.53 17.63
C SER A 475 15.76 -26.07 18.13
N THR A 476 15.53 -27.38 18.10
CA THR A 476 14.25 -27.98 18.51
C THR A 476 14.47 -29.03 19.60
N ASP A 477 13.72 -28.92 20.67
CA ASP A 477 13.77 -29.78 21.86
C ASP A 477 13.54 -31.28 21.58
N TRP A 478 12.81 -31.61 20.51
CA TRP A 478 12.52 -33.01 20.17
C TRP A 478 13.77 -33.79 19.70
N HIS A 479 14.74 -33.14 19.06
CA HIS A 479 16.01 -33.78 18.68
C HIS A 479 16.79 -34.20 19.92
N GLU A 480 16.88 -33.33 20.92
CA GLU A 480 17.60 -33.64 22.17
C GLU A 480 16.87 -34.74 22.96
N THR A 481 15.53 -34.67 22.97
CA THR A 481 14.70 -35.71 23.58
C THR A 481 14.89 -37.07 22.90
N LEU A 482 14.77 -37.15 21.57
CA LEU A 482 14.97 -38.40 20.84
C LEU A 482 16.42 -38.90 20.95
N LYS A 483 17.41 -38.01 20.92
CA LYS A 483 18.82 -38.36 21.11
C LYS A 483 19.05 -38.99 22.49
N THR A 484 18.41 -38.44 23.51
CA THR A 484 18.52 -38.98 24.90
C THR A 484 17.86 -40.35 25.00
N LEU A 485 16.69 -40.54 24.38
CA LEU A 485 15.98 -41.81 24.33
C LEU A 485 16.76 -42.86 23.52
N ALA A 486 17.24 -42.53 22.33
CA ALA A 486 17.96 -43.42 21.43
C ALA A 486 19.26 -43.97 22.02
N ARG A 487 19.89 -43.24 22.96
CA ARG A 487 21.10 -43.69 23.69
C ARG A 487 20.83 -44.82 24.64
N ARG A 488 19.60 -45.04 25.08
CA ARG A 488 19.27 -45.97 26.18
C ARG A 488 18.23 -47.02 25.78
N ASN A 489 17.47 -46.83 24.69
CA ASN A 489 16.35 -47.62 24.33
C ASN A 489 16.40 -48.00 22.84
N SER A 490 15.82 -49.12 22.45
CA SER A 490 15.62 -49.50 21.06
C SER A 490 14.54 -48.65 20.41
N LEU A 491 14.44 -48.68 19.06
CA LEU A 491 13.39 -47.96 18.33
C LEU A 491 11.98 -48.46 18.76
N GLU A 492 11.83 -49.78 18.97
CA GLU A 492 10.61 -50.42 19.40
C GLU A 492 10.17 -49.94 20.78
N GLU A 493 11.11 -49.92 21.76
CA GLU A 493 10.86 -49.40 23.11
C GLU A 493 10.47 -47.93 23.10
N ILE A 494 11.10 -47.12 22.24
CA ILE A 494 10.75 -45.69 22.08
C ILE A 494 9.32 -45.60 21.50
N GLU A 495 8.97 -46.37 20.46
CA GLU A 495 7.63 -46.35 19.90
C GLU A 495 6.57 -46.81 20.90
N GLU A 496 6.87 -47.79 21.75
CA GLU A 496 6.00 -48.20 22.87
C GLU A 496 5.75 -47.06 23.87
N MET A 497 6.79 -46.26 24.20
CA MET A 497 6.63 -45.09 25.09
C MET A 497 5.69 -44.04 24.49
N PHE A 498 5.71 -43.84 23.17
CA PHE A 498 4.78 -42.94 22.48
C PHE A 498 3.39 -43.54 22.23
N GLY A 499 3.23 -44.84 22.37
CA GLY A 499 1.96 -45.56 22.11
C GLY A 499 1.57 -45.63 20.64
N VAL A 500 2.38 -45.09 19.73
CA VAL A 500 2.18 -45.08 18.28
C VAL A 500 3.56 -45.11 17.58
N ARG A 501 3.56 -45.56 16.32
CA ARG A 501 4.78 -45.47 15.48
C ARG A 501 5.20 -44.01 15.27
N LEU A 502 6.47 -43.75 15.42
CA LEU A 502 7.06 -42.46 15.13
C LEU A 502 6.94 -42.13 13.63
N GLY A 503 6.81 -40.84 13.30
CA GLY A 503 6.88 -40.36 11.93
C GLY A 503 8.24 -40.65 11.29
N PHE A 504 8.29 -40.64 9.94
CA PHE A 504 9.47 -41.03 9.19
C PHE A 504 10.75 -40.25 9.62
N ALA A 505 10.67 -38.93 9.79
CA ALA A 505 11.81 -38.11 10.19
C ALA A 505 12.35 -38.50 11.56
N ALA A 506 11.48 -38.68 12.56
CA ALA A 506 11.85 -39.08 13.90
C ALA A 506 12.47 -40.51 13.93
N ARG A 507 11.92 -41.45 13.16
CA ARG A 507 12.49 -42.82 13.03
C ARG A 507 13.89 -42.76 12.40
N SER A 508 14.06 -42.04 11.28
CA SER A 508 15.33 -41.91 10.62
C SER A 508 16.39 -41.28 11.55
N TYR A 509 16.00 -40.28 12.33
CA TYR A 509 16.87 -39.64 13.29
C TYR A 509 17.30 -40.59 14.43
N VAL A 510 16.35 -41.35 15.01
CA VAL A 510 16.65 -42.36 16.04
C VAL A 510 17.60 -43.44 15.51
N LEU A 511 17.38 -43.93 14.28
CA LEU A 511 18.26 -44.90 13.63
C LEU A 511 19.65 -44.35 13.40
N SER A 512 19.79 -43.13 12.89
CA SER A 512 21.12 -42.51 12.66
C SER A 512 21.93 -42.35 13.96
N ILE A 513 21.27 -41.98 15.06
CA ILE A 513 21.94 -41.89 16.38
C ILE A 513 22.39 -43.26 16.87
N ARG A 514 21.63 -44.31 16.61
CA ARG A 514 21.98 -45.67 17.02
C ARG A 514 23.12 -46.22 16.19
N ASP A 515 23.13 -45.98 14.88
CA ASP A 515 24.23 -46.36 14.00
C ASP A 515 25.56 -45.70 14.47
N GLU A 516 25.50 -44.39 14.84
CA GLU A 516 26.67 -43.68 15.43
C GLU A 516 27.16 -44.25 16.79
N ILE A 517 26.31 -44.94 17.53
CA ILE A 517 26.66 -45.52 18.83
C ILE A 517 27.23 -46.96 18.66
N GLU A 518 26.80 -47.66 17.60
CA GLU A 518 27.25 -49.03 17.30
C GLU A 518 28.57 -49.06 16.49
N GLU A 519 28.96 -47.96 15.86
CA GLU A 519 30.31 -47.73 15.30
C GLU A 519 31.31 -47.30 16.41
#